data_4c78d47cde69e298218034077288ead1
#
_entry.id   4c78d47cde69e298218034077288ead1
#
_cell.length_a   1.000
_cell.length_b   1.000
_cell.length_c   1.000
_cell.angle_alpha   90.00
_cell.angle_beta   90.00
_cell.angle_gamma   90.00
#
_symmetry.space_group_name_H-M   'P 1'
#
loop_
_entity.id
_entity.type
_entity.pdbx_description
1 polymer ?
#
loop_
_entity_poly.entity_id
_entity_poly.type
_entity_poly.pdbx_seq_one_letter_code
_entity_poly.pdbx_strand_id
1 'polypeptide(L)'
;EQIEQIPISEKGRESLLRFYSAAAEASTLSRAEVETLLSEISYPDFLREYARLTEDAIQLFDKDQHGSWGLEMRALSAAEAIEVGYPGSQLFGQDWEGEDFQYPVAMWPDGNASLARLLVAKLIPEAAPGANAQNIATANFDYSLLDREAGDVRLRRNATVIHTENTDTGVSVTYASSGNIHRVTATHSVLACYHSIIPHLCPAIPAAQKDALKYQVKMPLILTNVLIRNRHALDKLGIDAISCPGRLHSRLFLFQGIHTGGYQSKGDAVSLVFWGSVSPPKDAIDIRSQLRGSRQRLLELSLHDFEREVRAVLDELLSPAGFDVSED
;
A
#
# COMPACT_ATOMS: atom_id res chain seq x y z
N GLU A 1 -29.49 8.96 -0.37
CA GLU A 1 -29.25 9.85 0.79
C GLU A 1 -27.80 10.34 0.87
N GLN A 2 -26.78 9.45 0.76
CA GLN A 2 -25.37 9.89 0.85
C GLN A 2 -24.95 10.80 -0.31
N ILE A 3 -25.34 10.50 -1.56
CA ILE A 3 -24.98 11.30 -2.74
C ILE A 3 -25.61 12.70 -2.68
N GLU A 4 -26.78 12.86 -2.08
CA GLU A 4 -27.45 14.16 -1.94
C GLU A 4 -26.69 15.14 -1.06
N GLN A 5 -25.84 14.64 -0.16
CA GLN A 5 -25.04 15.43 0.77
C GLN A 5 -23.65 15.80 0.22
N ILE A 6 -23.24 15.22 -0.93
CA ILE A 6 -21.92 15.53 -1.52
C ILE A 6 -21.88 17.00 -1.97
N PRO A 7 -20.83 17.77 -1.61
CA PRO A 7 -20.75 19.21 -1.89
C PRO A 7 -20.30 19.50 -3.34
N ILE A 8 -21.06 19.01 -4.31
CA ILE A 8 -20.88 19.26 -5.75
C ILE A 8 -22.18 19.86 -6.32
N SER A 9 -22.16 20.22 -7.60
CA SER A 9 -23.35 20.76 -8.27
C SER A 9 -24.54 19.79 -8.22
N GLU A 10 -25.74 20.30 -8.33
CA GLU A 10 -26.97 19.49 -8.45
C GLU A 10 -26.87 18.52 -9.63
N LYS A 11 -26.41 19.01 -10.80
CA LYS A 11 -26.15 18.15 -11.98
C LYS A 11 -25.11 17.07 -11.71
N GLY A 12 -24.09 17.39 -10.90
CA GLY A 12 -23.08 16.43 -10.45
C GLY A 12 -23.72 15.30 -9.65
N ARG A 13 -24.51 15.62 -8.64
CA ARG A 13 -25.25 14.63 -7.83
C ARG A 13 -26.19 13.78 -8.69
N GLU A 14 -26.97 14.41 -9.60
CA GLU A 14 -27.81 13.68 -10.53
C GLU A 14 -27.03 12.73 -11.43
N SER A 15 -25.86 13.16 -11.92
CA SER A 15 -25.00 12.31 -12.76
C SER A 15 -24.47 11.10 -11.98
N LEU A 16 -24.07 11.28 -10.72
CA LEU A 16 -23.67 10.16 -9.84
C LEU A 16 -24.83 9.22 -9.55
N LEU A 17 -26.00 9.74 -9.26
CA LEU A 17 -27.20 8.91 -9.02
C LEU A 17 -27.50 8.03 -10.25
N ARG A 18 -27.47 8.60 -11.45
CA ARG A 18 -27.64 7.83 -12.69
C ARG A 18 -26.56 6.75 -12.83
N PHE A 19 -25.30 7.12 -12.61
CA PHE A 19 -24.16 6.20 -12.73
C PHE A 19 -24.27 4.98 -11.82
N TYR A 20 -24.60 5.19 -10.55
CA TYR A 20 -24.75 4.09 -9.59
C TYR A 20 -26.10 3.36 -9.67
N SER A 21 -27.12 4.00 -10.28
CA SER A 21 -28.44 3.38 -10.49
C SER A 21 -28.55 2.74 -11.87
N ALA A 22 -27.57 2.90 -12.74
CA ALA A 22 -27.56 2.30 -14.06
C ALA A 22 -27.59 0.77 -13.89
N ALA A 23 -28.80 0.19 -14.03
CA ALA A 23 -28.90 -1.21 -14.34
C ALA A 23 -28.22 -1.43 -15.68
N ALA A 24 -27.34 -2.40 -15.76
CA ALA A 24 -26.68 -2.76 -16.99
C ALA A 24 -27.70 -2.96 -18.09
N GLU A 25 -27.85 -2.01 -18.99
CA GLU A 25 -28.43 -2.30 -20.28
C GLU A 25 -27.46 -3.28 -20.93
N ALA A 26 -27.96 -4.46 -21.32
CA ALA A 26 -27.12 -5.49 -21.89
C ALA A 26 -26.30 -4.87 -23.04
N SER A 27 -25.01 -4.72 -22.82
CA SER A 27 -24.11 -4.19 -23.82
C SER A 27 -24.22 -5.05 -25.07
N THR A 28 -24.38 -4.44 -26.22
CA THR A 28 -24.37 -5.16 -27.51
C THR A 28 -22.94 -5.60 -27.89
N LEU A 29 -21.93 -5.11 -27.18
CA LEU A 29 -20.52 -5.44 -27.39
C LEU A 29 -20.20 -6.79 -26.73
N SER A 30 -19.40 -7.58 -27.41
CA SER A 30 -18.78 -8.75 -26.81
C SER A 30 -17.78 -8.35 -25.71
N ARG A 31 -17.45 -9.27 -24.82
CA ARG A 31 -16.46 -9.04 -23.75
C ARG A 31 -15.12 -8.54 -24.32
N ALA A 32 -14.64 -9.12 -25.41
CA ALA A 32 -13.37 -8.72 -26.03
C ALA A 32 -13.42 -7.29 -26.62
N GLU A 33 -14.56 -6.87 -27.16
CA GLU A 33 -14.75 -5.50 -27.66
C GLU A 33 -14.78 -4.50 -26.49
N VAL A 34 -15.42 -4.84 -25.38
CA VAL A 34 -15.41 -4.02 -24.16
C VAL A 34 -14.00 -3.91 -23.58
N GLU A 35 -13.27 -5.02 -23.47
CA GLU A 35 -11.87 -5.04 -23.00
C GLU A 35 -10.97 -4.14 -23.88
N THR A 36 -11.12 -4.23 -25.19
CA THR A 36 -10.36 -3.39 -26.13
C THR A 36 -10.70 -1.91 -25.93
N LEU A 37 -11.99 -1.58 -25.89
CA LEU A 37 -12.45 -0.21 -25.67
C LEU A 37 -11.89 0.37 -24.38
N LEU A 38 -12.03 -0.35 -23.26
CA LEU A 38 -11.57 0.11 -21.96
C LEU A 38 -10.06 0.23 -21.86
N SER A 39 -9.29 -0.55 -22.63
CA SER A 39 -7.83 -0.45 -22.65
C SER A 39 -7.32 0.77 -23.45
N GLU A 40 -8.11 1.25 -24.41
CA GLU A 40 -7.74 2.36 -25.29
C GLU A 40 -8.18 3.73 -24.79
N ILE A 41 -9.17 3.80 -23.89
CA ILE A 41 -9.69 5.05 -23.34
C ILE A 41 -9.10 5.33 -21.94
N SER A 42 -8.79 6.60 -21.64
CA SER A 42 -8.42 6.99 -20.27
C SER A 42 -9.63 6.87 -19.33
N TYR A 43 -9.40 6.58 -18.05
CA TYR A 43 -10.49 6.47 -17.10
C TYR A 43 -11.30 7.77 -16.94
N PRO A 44 -10.70 8.99 -16.88
CA PRO A 44 -11.47 10.23 -16.90
C PRO A 44 -12.34 10.41 -18.15
N ASP A 45 -11.85 10.02 -19.33
CA ASP A 45 -12.63 10.11 -20.56
C ASP A 45 -13.76 9.07 -20.58
N PHE A 46 -13.51 7.88 -20.08
CA PHE A 46 -14.55 6.87 -19.85
C PHE A 46 -15.68 7.41 -18.95
N LEU A 47 -15.34 8.03 -17.82
CA LEU A 47 -16.34 8.63 -16.94
C LEU A 47 -17.12 9.76 -17.62
N ARG A 48 -16.47 10.53 -18.48
CA ARG A 48 -17.09 11.63 -19.21
C ARG A 48 -18.00 11.15 -20.35
N GLU A 49 -17.51 10.24 -21.17
CA GLU A 49 -18.15 9.84 -22.42
C GLU A 49 -19.19 8.73 -22.24
N TYR A 50 -18.85 7.71 -21.42
CA TYR A 50 -19.71 6.53 -21.20
C TYR A 50 -20.54 6.65 -19.94
N ALA A 51 -19.96 7.03 -18.82
CA ALA A 51 -20.71 7.24 -17.58
C ALA A 51 -21.48 8.56 -17.55
N ARG A 52 -21.15 9.50 -18.44
CA ARG A 52 -21.79 10.84 -18.56
C ARG A 52 -21.79 11.62 -17.26
N LEU A 53 -20.69 11.53 -16.52
CA LEU A 53 -20.48 12.29 -15.31
C LEU A 53 -20.07 13.73 -15.65
N THR A 54 -20.42 14.65 -14.77
CA THR A 54 -19.95 16.04 -14.81
C THR A 54 -18.53 16.12 -14.26
N GLU A 55 -17.77 17.18 -14.62
CA GLU A 55 -16.38 17.33 -14.20
C GLU A 55 -16.20 17.36 -12.67
N ASP A 56 -17.11 18.00 -11.94
CA ASP A 56 -17.09 18.03 -10.48
C ASP A 56 -17.38 16.67 -9.84
N ALA A 57 -18.20 15.83 -10.48
CA ALA A 57 -18.42 14.45 -10.07
C ALA A 57 -17.19 13.56 -10.38
N ILE A 58 -16.55 13.75 -11.56
CA ILE A 58 -15.33 13.04 -11.95
C ILE A 58 -14.19 13.29 -10.96
N GLN A 59 -14.04 14.54 -10.49
CA GLN A 59 -12.99 14.90 -9.53
C GLN A 59 -13.06 14.13 -8.20
N LEU A 60 -14.21 13.61 -7.82
CA LEU A 60 -14.34 12.78 -6.60
C LEU A 60 -13.52 11.49 -6.67
N PHE A 61 -13.29 10.98 -7.89
CA PHE A 61 -12.55 9.74 -8.11
C PHE A 61 -11.04 9.95 -8.28
N ASP A 62 -10.56 11.19 -8.40
CA ASP A 62 -9.17 11.48 -8.81
C ASP A 62 -8.12 10.72 -8.00
N LYS A 63 -8.34 10.58 -6.70
CA LYS A 63 -7.42 9.90 -5.80
C LYS A 63 -8.01 8.67 -5.10
N ASP A 64 -9.14 8.14 -5.53
CA ASP A 64 -9.82 7.09 -4.77
C ASP A 64 -8.92 5.86 -4.53
N GLN A 65 -8.23 5.35 -5.54
CA GLN A 65 -7.27 4.24 -5.42
C GLN A 65 -5.79 4.68 -5.33
N HIS A 66 -5.55 5.99 -5.16
CA HIS A 66 -4.20 6.55 -5.13
C HIS A 66 -3.32 5.93 -4.03
N GLY A 67 -3.90 5.62 -2.87
CA GLY A 67 -3.23 4.95 -1.77
C GLY A 67 -2.85 3.49 -2.03
N SER A 68 -3.39 2.86 -3.06
CA SER A 68 -3.09 1.49 -3.44
C SER A 68 -2.05 1.41 -4.57
N TRP A 69 -2.11 2.32 -5.54
CA TRP A 69 -1.32 2.26 -6.77
C TRP A 69 -0.31 3.40 -6.95
N GLY A 70 -0.41 4.44 -6.13
CA GLY A 70 0.47 5.62 -6.23
C GLY A 70 0.29 6.44 -7.49
N LEU A 71 -0.76 6.18 -8.26
CA LEU A 71 -1.13 6.89 -9.49
C LEU A 71 -2.52 7.50 -9.34
N GLU A 72 -2.69 8.70 -9.85
CA GLU A 72 -4.00 9.34 -9.99
C GLU A 72 -4.76 8.71 -11.16
N MET A 73 -6.10 8.76 -11.14
CA MET A 73 -6.94 8.14 -12.18
C MET A 73 -6.58 8.57 -13.60
N ARG A 74 -6.05 9.79 -13.78
CA ARG A 74 -5.65 10.33 -15.10
C ARG A 74 -4.49 9.58 -15.76
N ALA A 75 -3.76 8.75 -14.99
CA ALA A 75 -2.64 7.95 -15.47
C ALA A 75 -3.06 6.53 -15.86
N LEU A 76 -4.33 6.17 -15.66
CA LEU A 76 -4.86 4.83 -15.89
C LEU A 76 -5.77 4.80 -17.10
N SER A 77 -5.72 3.70 -17.87
CA SER A 77 -6.79 3.34 -18.78
C SER A 77 -8.06 2.98 -17.99
N ALA A 78 -9.21 2.98 -18.63
CA ALA A 78 -10.45 2.56 -17.98
C ALA A 78 -10.38 1.09 -17.52
N ALA A 79 -9.74 0.20 -18.29
CA ALA A 79 -9.54 -1.19 -17.92
C ALA A 79 -8.71 -1.31 -16.62
N GLU A 80 -7.55 -0.67 -16.57
CA GLU A 80 -6.68 -0.68 -15.38
C GLU A 80 -7.38 -0.09 -14.17
N ALA A 81 -8.11 1.03 -14.34
CA ALA A 81 -8.82 1.67 -13.26
C ALA A 81 -9.90 0.75 -12.65
N ILE A 82 -10.71 0.11 -13.50
CA ILE A 82 -11.75 -0.84 -13.06
C ILE A 82 -11.12 -2.05 -12.37
N GLU A 83 -10.04 -2.61 -12.93
CA GLU A 83 -9.32 -3.74 -12.34
C GLU A 83 -8.81 -3.43 -10.92
N VAL A 84 -8.39 -2.19 -10.68
CA VAL A 84 -7.88 -1.77 -9.36
C VAL A 84 -8.97 -1.25 -8.41
N GLY A 85 -10.24 -1.39 -8.78
CA GLY A 85 -11.39 -1.14 -7.92
C GLY A 85 -12.05 0.23 -8.07
N TYR A 86 -11.78 0.96 -9.15
CA TYR A 86 -12.62 2.11 -9.52
C TYR A 86 -13.97 1.63 -10.08
N PRO A 87 -15.07 2.36 -9.86
CA PRO A 87 -16.38 1.98 -10.36
C PRO A 87 -16.50 2.10 -11.89
N GLY A 88 -17.39 1.32 -12.52
CA GLY A 88 -17.67 1.41 -13.96
C GLY A 88 -18.01 0.09 -14.62
N SER A 89 -17.68 -1.04 -14.02
CA SER A 89 -17.97 -2.37 -14.54
C SER A 89 -19.46 -2.57 -14.82
N GLN A 90 -20.32 -2.04 -13.95
CA GLN A 90 -21.77 -2.16 -14.03
C GLN A 90 -22.39 -1.58 -15.32
N LEU A 91 -21.69 -0.66 -16.01
CA LEU A 91 -22.20 -0.06 -17.25
C LEU A 91 -22.25 -1.01 -18.45
N PHE A 92 -21.56 -2.14 -18.37
CA PHE A 92 -21.46 -3.11 -19.46
C PHE A 92 -22.21 -4.42 -19.20
N GLY A 93 -22.94 -4.51 -18.08
CA GLY A 93 -23.72 -5.72 -17.74
C GLY A 93 -22.88 -6.97 -17.51
N GLN A 94 -21.60 -6.79 -17.32
CA GLN A 94 -20.66 -7.88 -17.08
C GLN A 94 -20.15 -7.73 -15.65
N ASP A 95 -20.21 -8.80 -14.88
CA ASP A 95 -19.47 -8.92 -13.65
C ASP A 95 -17.98 -8.95 -13.99
N TRP A 96 -17.38 -7.75 -13.95
CA TRP A 96 -15.93 -7.58 -14.04
C TRP A 96 -15.25 -7.87 -12.70
N GLU A 97 -16.01 -8.02 -11.67
CA GLU A 97 -15.57 -8.73 -10.49
C GLU A 97 -15.18 -10.12 -11.01
N GLY A 98 -13.91 -10.26 -11.34
CA GLY A 98 -13.32 -11.55 -11.64
C GLY A 98 -13.78 -12.48 -10.55
N GLU A 99 -13.95 -13.77 -10.84
CA GLU A 99 -14.44 -14.82 -9.93
C GLU A 99 -14.14 -14.38 -8.51
N ASP A 100 -15.17 -14.29 -7.69
CA ASP A 100 -15.11 -13.80 -6.31
C ASP A 100 -13.97 -14.53 -5.60
N PHE A 101 -12.76 -14.04 -5.83
CA PHE A 101 -11.55 -14.64 -5.33
C PHE A 101 -11.50 -14.24 -3.86
N GLN A 102 -12.38 -14.87 -3.10
CA GLN A 102 -12.29 -14.87 -1.66
C GLN A 102 -10.97 -15.55 -1.29
N TYR A 103 -9.90 -14.80 -1.39
CA TYR A 103 -8.67 -15.20 -0.73
C TYR A 103 -9.02 -15.38 0.74
N PRO A 104 -8.79 -16.58 1.31
CA PRO A 104 -8.81 -16.70 2.75
C PRO A 104 -7.64 -15.86 3.27
N VAL A 105 -7.90 -14.59 3.54
CA VAL A 105 -6.89 -13.66 4.03
C VAL A 105 -6.65 -13.99 5.49
N ALA A 106 -5.56 -14.67 5.77
CA ALA A 106 -5.03 -14.79 7.12
C ALA A 106 -3.99 -13.69 7.33
N MET A 107 -4.23 -12.82 8.31
CA MET A 107 -3.30 -11.75 8.67
C MET A 107 -2.86 -11.92 10.12
N TRP A 108 -1.58 -11.68 10.39
CA TRP A 108 -1.09 -11.53 11.75
C TRP A 108 -1.27 -10.09 12.25
N PRO A 109 -1.42 -9.88 13.57
CA PRO A 109 -1.55 -8.54 14.14
C PRO A 109 -0.43 -7.57 13.77
N ASP A 110 0.79 -8.06 13.59
CA ASP A 110 1.98 -7.30 13.20
C ASP A 110 2.32 -7.46 11.70
N GLY A 111 1.39 -7.97 10.91
CA GLY A 111 1.55 -8.16 9.47
C GLY A 111 2.58 -9.23 9.10
N ASN A 112 3.15 -9.13 7.90
CA ASN A 112 4.09 -10.10 7.36
C ASN A 112 5.43 -10.20 8.14
N ALA A 113 5.70 -9.31 9.08
CA ALA A 113 6.82 -9.45 10.01
C ALA A 113 6.74 -10.76 10.81
N SER A 114 5.54 -11.24 11.14
CA SER A 114 5.34 -12.55 11.78
C SER A 114 5.91 -13.69 10.97
N LEU A 115 5.79 -13.68 9.64
CA LEU A 115 6.37 -14.71 8.78
C LEU A 115 7.90 -14.72 8.88
N ALA A 116 8.53 -13.55 8.80
CA ALA A 116 9.98 -13.42 8.96
C ALA A 116 10.43 -13.92 10.35
N ARG A 117 9.70 -13.56 11.41
CA ARG A 117 9.97 -14.01 12.77
C ARG A 117 9.82 -15.53 12.93
N LEU A 118 8.80 -16.13 12.33
CA LEU A 118 8.61 -17.59 12.30
C LEU A 118 9.77 -18.29 11.61
N LEU A 119 10.26 -17.76 10.48
CA LEU A 119 11.42 -18.31 9.79
C LEU A 119 12.67 -18.24 10.67
N VAL A 120 12.91 -17.13 11.36
CA VAL A 120 14.04 -17.00 12.30
C VAL A 120 13.89 -17.98 13.47
N ALA A 121 12.70 -18.10 14.08
CA ALA A 121 12.44 -19.06 15.16
C ALA A 121 12.64 -20.51 14.71
N LYS A 122 12.36 -20.85 13.46
CA LYS A 122 12.60 -22.15 12.89
C LYS A 122 14.08 -22.44 12.63
N LEU A 123 14.82 -21.45 12.16
CA LEU A 123 16.25 -21.58 11.81
C LEU A 123 17.16 -21.51 13.03
N ILE A 124 16.77 -20.75 14.06
CA ILE A 124 17.51 -20.53 15.30
C ILE A 124 16.52 -20.69 16.48
N PRO A 125 16.09 -21.93 16.80
CA PRO A 125 15.03 -22.16 17.79
C PRO A 125 15.33 -21.61 19.19
N GLU A 126 16.61 -21.55 19.54
CA GLU A 126 17.05 -21.05 20.85
C GLU A 126 16.81 -19.54 21.00
N ALA A 127 16.76 -18.81 19.90
CA ALA A 127 16.48 -17.36 19.94
C ALA A 127 15.04 -17.04 20.31
N ALA A 128 14.09 -17.98 20.09
CA ALA A 128 12.68 -17.81 20.41
C ALA A 128 12.04 -19.14 20.83
N PRO A 129 12.37 -19.70 22.00
CA PRO A 129 11.88 -20.99 22.43
C PRO A 129 10.34 -21.02 22.49
N GLY A 130 9.73 -22.02 21.87
CA GLY A 130 8.28 -22.21 21.86
C GLY A 130 7.49 -21.25 20.94
N ALA A 131 8.17 -20.42 20.16
CA ALA A 131 7.51 -19.56 19.19
C ALA A 131 6.85 -20.38 18.07
N ASN A 132 5.62 -20.04 17.73
CA ASN A 132 4.81 -20.70 16.71
C ASN A 132 3.84 -19.68 16.08
N ALA A 133 3.08 -20.10 15.07
CA ALA A 133 2.18 -19.20 14.34
C ALA A 133 1.12 -18.50 15.21
N GLN A 134 0.75 -19.09 16.35
CA GLN A 134 -0.27 -18.52 17.24
C GLN A 134 0.26 -17.45 18.19
N ASN A 135 1.54 -17.53 18.58
CA ASN A 135 2.12 -16.61 19.56
C ASN A 135 3.24 -15.71 18.99
N ILE A 136 3.55 -15.82 17.70
CA ILE A 136 4.72 -15.15 17.10
C ILE A 136 4.70 -13.65 17.25
N ALA A 137 3.53 -13.01 17.16
CA ALA A 137 3.39 -11.57 17.28
C ALA A 137 3.85 -11.05 18.66
N THR A 138 3.73 -11.86 19.71
CA THR A 138 4.10 -11.52 21.09
C THR A 138 5.33 -12.26 21.60
N ALA A 139 5.90 -13.18 20.80
CA ALA A 139 7.06 -13.95 21.19
C ALA A 139 8.29 -13.08 21.42
N ASN A 140 9.00 -13.32 22.51
CA ASN A 140 10.26 -12.65 22.80
C ASN A 140 11.41 -13.36 22.08
N PHE A 141 12.28 -12.58 21.47
CA PHE A 141 13.49 -13.04 20.78
C PHE A 141 14.72 -12.60 21.55
N ASP A 142 15.61 -13.55 21.85
CA ASP A 142 16.95 -13.23 22.29
C ASP A 142 17.86 -12.97 21.10
N TYR A 143 18.01 -11.70 20.76
CA TYR A 143 18.81 -11.26 19.61
C TYR A 143 20.31 -11.56 19.77
N SER A 144 20.81 -11.83 20.97
CA SER A 144 22.23 -12.21 21.19
C SER A 144 22.58 -13.57 20.62
N LEU A 145 21.56 -14.40 20.40
CA LEU A 145 21.72 -15.75 19.87
C LEU A 145 21.72 -15.84 18.34
N LEU A 146 21.43 -14.75 17.65
CA LEU A 146 21.25 -14.76 16.18
C LEU A 146 22.54 -14.92 15.39
N ASP A 147 23.68 -14.43 15.89
CA ASP A 147 24.97 -14.47 15.18
C ASP A 147 26.07 -15.19 16.00
N ARG A 148 25.75 -16.36 16.56
CA ARG A 148 26.74 -17.16 17.28
C ARG A 148 27.69 -17.88 16.33
N GLU A 149 28.95 -17.91 16.67
CA GLU A 149 30.00 -18.52 15.83
C GLU A 149 29.85 -20.02 15.62
N ALA A 150 29.35 -20.71 16.62
CA ALA A 150 29.08 -22.15 16.60
C ALA A 150 27.73 -22.55 15.98
N GLY A 151 26.93 -21.58 15.50
CA GLY A 151 25.61 -21.86 14.91
C GLY A 151 25.71 -22.25 13.43
N ASP A 152 24.90 -23.24 13.04
CA ASP A 152 24.77 -23.63 11.62
C ASP A 152 24.17 -22.51 10.76
N VAL A 153 23.31 -21.68 11.35
CA VAL A 153 22.71 -20.51 10.73
C VAL A 153 23.08 -19.27 11.55
N ARG A 154 23.52 -18.23 10.87
CA ARG A 154 23.89 -16.95 11.48
C ARG A 154 23.11 -15.81 10.83
N LEU A 155 22.42 -15.02 11.65
CA LEU A 155 21.71 -13.82 11.22
C LEU A 155 22.40 -12.58 11.79
N ARG A 156 23.17 -11.89 10.98
CA ARG A 156 23.93 -10.71 11.39
C ARG A 156 23.11 -9.44 11.19
N ARG A 157 22.80 -8.80 12.30
CA ARG A 157 22.08 -7.52 12.33
C ARG A 157 23.04 -6.35 12.30
N ASN A 158 22.55 -5.16 11.95
CA ASN A 158 23.34 -3.91 11.89
C ASN A 158 24.62 -4.08 11.05
N ALA A 159 24.49 -4.88 9.98
CA ALA A 159 25.57 -5.15 9.03
C ALA A 159 25.07 -4.75 7.64
N THR A 160 25.66 -3.72 7.06
CA THR A 160 25.29 -3.18 5.76
C THR A 160 26.25 -3.70 4.70
N VAL A 161 25.76 -4.53 3.78
CA VAL A 161 26.55 -4.98 2.63
C VAL A 161 26.83 -3.77 1.72
N ILE A 162 28.10 -3.57 1.37
CA ILE A 162 28.57 -2.46 0.53
C ILE A 162 29.19 -2.92 -0.78
N HIS A 163 29.62 -4.19 -0.87
CA HIS A 163 30.22 -4.74 -2.08
C HIS A 163 30.08 -6.26 -2.13
N THR A 164 29.83 -6.80 -3.32
CA THR A 164 29.78 -8.25 -3.57
C THR A 164 30.46 -8.53 -4.91
N GLU A 165 31.36 -9.49 -4.93
CA GLU A 165 32.11 -9.89 -6.13
C GLU A 165 32.29 -11.41 -6.21
N ASN A 166 32.30 -11.93 -7.43
CA ASN A 166 32.68 -13.31 -7.68
C ASN A 166 34.21 -13.46 -7.56
N THR A 167 34.62 -14.59 -6.98
CA THR A 167 36.02 -15.02 -6.90
C THR A 167 36.17 -16.35 -7.65
N ASP A 168 37.40 -16.83 -7.81
CA ASP A 168 37.66 -18.12 -8.47
C ASP A 168 36.99 -19.31 -7.76
N THR A 169 36.71 -19.22 -6.47
CA THR A 169 36.17 -20.31 -5.63
C THR A 169 34.80 -20.03 -5.02
N GLY A 170 34.17 -18.92 -5.36
CA GLY A 170 32.87 -18.55 -4.80
C GLY A 170 32.59 -17.05 -4.86
N VAL A 171 32.15 -16.46 -3.77
CA VAL A 171 31.74 -15.08 -3.65
C VAL A 171 32.40 -14.43 -2.43
N SER A 172 32.87 -13.20 -2.59
CA SER A 172 33.33 -12.32 -1.51
C SER A 172 32.28 -11.26 -1.25
N VAL A 173 31.86 -11.11 0.01
CA VAL A 173 30.90 -10.10 0.46
C VAL A 173 31.57 -9.19 1.48
N THR A 174 31.61 -7.90 1.18
CA THR A 174 32.11 -6.86 2.08
C THR A 174 30.95 -6.11 2.73
N TYR A 175 30.99 -5.95 4.04
CA TYR A 175 29.95 -5.23 4.78
C TYR A 175 30.55 -4.33 5.86
N ALA A 176 29.82 -3.28 6.21
CA ALA A 176 30.12 -2.38 7.31
C ALA A 176 29.28 -2.76 8.53
N SER A 177 29.91 -2.83 9.70
CA SER A 177 29.24 -3.04 10.98
C SER A 177 30.02 -2.36 12.11
N SER A 178 29.33 -1.64 13.00
CA SER A 178 29.94 -0.95 14.16
C SER A 178 31.15 -0.08 13.81
N GLY A 179 31.08 0.63 12.67
CA GLY A 179 32.16 1.51 12.20
C GLY A 179 33.35 0.80 11.53
N ASN A 180 33.36 -0.52 11.44
CA ASN A 180 34.40 -1.32 10.82
C ASN A 180 33.92 -1.97 9.52
N ILE A 181 34.89 -2.27 8.64
CA ILE A 181 34.70 -3.00 7.40
C ILE A 181 35.12 -4.45 7.61
N HIS A 182 34.23 -5.34 7.22
CA HIS A 182 34.43 -6.78 7.32
C HIS A 182 34.27 -7.44 5.94
N ARG A 183 34.86 -8.61 5.77
CA ARG A 183 34.75 -9.44 4.59
C ARG A 183 34.40 -10.87 5.00
N VAL A 184 33.51 -11.48 4.25
CA VAL A 184 33.15 -12.91 4.36
C VAL A 184 33.16 -13.53 2.97
N THR A 185 33.59 -14.78 2.88
CA THR A 185 33.56 -15.58 1.65
C THR A 185 32.53 -16.70 1.78
N ALA A 186 31.87 -17.02 0.67
CA ALA A 186 30.88 -18.08 0.59
C ALA A 186 30.93 -18.76 -0.78
N THR A 187 30.39 -19.97 -0.91
CA THR A 187 30.22 -20.62 -2.21
C THR A 187 29.24 -19.89 -3.09
N HIS A 188 28.14 -19.37 -2.51
CA HIS A 188 27.09 -18.63 -3.22
C HIS A 188 26.60 -17.46 -2.38
N SER A 189 26.02 -16.47 -3.04
CA SER A 189 25.33 -15.35 -2.41
C SER A 189 24.00 -15.07 -3.10
N VAL A 190 22.96 -14.77 -2.32
CA VAL A 190 21.65 -14.34 -2.81
C VAL A 190 21.43 -12.90 -2.38
N LEU A 191 21.26 -11.99 -3.34
CA LEU A 191 20.99 -10.58 -3.09
C LEU A 191 19.47 -10.39 -2.93
N ALA A 192 18.97 -10.58 -1.73
CA ALA A 192 17.56 -10.40 -1.37
C ALA A 192 17.26 -8.94 -0.96
N CYS A 193 17.77 -7.98 -1.70
CA CYS A 193 17.59 -6.55 -1.47
C CYS A 193 16.83 -5.88 -2.63
N TYR A 194 16.59 -4.60 -2.53
CA TYR A 194 15.99 -3.84 -3.62
C TYR A 194 16.85 -3.88 -4.88
N HIS A 195 16.25 -4.22 -6.01
CA HIS A 195 16.93 -4.37 -7.29
C HIS A 195 17.73 -3.13 -7.70
N SER A 196 17.23 -1.94 -7.41
CA SER A 196 17.94 -0.68 -7.70
C SER A 196 19.27 -0.49 -6.96
N ILE A 197 19.50 -1.23 -5.87
CA ILE A 197 20.74 -1.20 -5.09
C ILE A 197 21.79 -2.16 -5.66
N ILE A 198 21.38 -3.24 -6.32
CA ILE A 198 22.27 -4.29 -6.84
C ILE A 198 23.41 -3.73 -7.73
N PRO A 199 23.17 -2.79 -8.66
CA PRO A 199 24.24 -2.22 -9.49
C PRO A 199 25.36 -1.54 -8.70
N HIS A 200 25.04 -1.07 -7.48
CA HIS A 200 26.01 -0.45 -6.57
C HIS A 200 26.79 -1.50 -5.76
N LEU A 201 26.14 -2.62 -5.42
CA LEU A 201 26.75 -3.72 -4.67
C LEU A 201 27.61 -4.62 -5.56
N CYS A 202 27.20 -4.84 -6.82
CA CYS A 202 27.84 -5.72 -7.78
C CYS A 202 28.26 -4.95 -9.04
N PRO A 203 29.37 -4.21 -9.04
CA PRO A 203 29.80 -3.44 -10.20
C PRO A 203 30.10 -4.27 -11.45
N ALA A 204 30.37 -5.56 -11.28
CA ALA A 204 30.74 -6.47 -12.38
C ALA A 204 29.59 -7.00 -13.21
N ILE A 205 28.32 -6.77 -12.82
CA ILE A 205 27.16 -7.22 -13.63
C ILE A 205 27.11 -6.51 -14.98
N PRO A 206 26.60 -7.17 -16.05
CA PRO A 206 26.54 -6.58 -17.40
C PRO A 206 25.79 -5.24 -17.45
N ALA A 207 26.21 -4.34 -18.34
CA ALA A 207 25.60 -3.02 -18.49
C ALA A 207 24.10 -3.09 -18.75
N ALA A 208 23.66 -3.97 -19.67
CA ALA A 208 22.23 -4.15 -19.97
C ALA A 208 21.41 -4.56 -18.74
N GLN A 209 21.96 -5.41 -17.86
CA GLN A 209 21.30 -5.79 -16.61
C GLN A 209 21.27 -4.62 -15.62
N LYS A 210 22.32 -3.82 -15.53
CA LYS A 210 22.32 -2.59 -14.70
C LYS A 210 21.22 -1.64 -15.15
N ASP A 211 21.06 -1.45 -16.45
CA ASP A 211 20.05 -0.55 -17.01
C ASP A 211 18.64 -1.08 -16.75
N ALA A 212 18.42 -2.39 -16.92
CA ALA A 212 17.15 -3.02 -16.57
C ALA A 212 16.81 -2.88 -15.06
N LEU A 213 17.77 -3.07 -14.16
CA LEU A 213 17.57 -2.90 -12.72
C LEU A 213 17.27 -1.44 -12.33
N LYS A 214 17.86 -0.46 -13.04
CA LYS A 214 17.58 0.97 -12.85
C LYS A 214 16.25 1.40 -13.45
N TYR A 215 15.69 0.59 -14.35
CA TYR A 215 14.42 0.93 -15.00
C TYR A 215 13.25 0.97 -14.01
N GLN A 216 13.26 0.12 -13.00
CA GLN A 216 12.19 0.04 -12.00
C GLN A 216 12.03 1.34 -11.21
N VAL A 217 10.78 1.73 -11.00
CA VAL A 217 10.40 2.87 -10.15
C VAL A 217 9.49 2.38 -9.04
N LYS A 218 9.72 2.87 -7.83
CA LYS A 218 8.88 2.52 -6.67
C LYS A 218 7.71 3.47 -6.56
N MET A 219 6.53 2.91 -6.28
CA MET A 219 5.35 3.68 -5.95
C MET A 219 5.51 4.35 -4.57
N PRO A 220 5.15 5.62 -4.44
CA PRO A 220 5.27 6.39 -3.19
C PRO A 220 4.04 6.18 -2.30
N LEU A 221 3.77 4.96 -1.87
CA LEU A 221 2.63 4.64 -1.01
C LEU A 221 2.87 5.04 0.44
N ILE A 222 1.81 5.50 1.10
CA ILE A 222 1.78 5.90 2.50
C ILE A 222 0.75 5.05 3.23
N LEU A 223 1.19 4.43 4.32
CA LEU A 223 0.34 3.75 5.28
C LEU A 223 0.60 4.40 6.64
N THR A 224 -0.41 5.05 7.19
CA THR A 224 -0.33 5.67 8.51
C THR A 224 -1.28 4.96 9.46
N ASN A 225 -0.74 4.34 10.50
CA ASN A 225 -1.53 3.73 11.55
C ASN A 225 -1.72 4.72 12.68
N VAL A 226 -2.95 4.92 13.08
CA VAL A 226 -3.34 5.82 14.17
C VAL A 226 -4.11 5.03 15.20
N LEU A 227 -3.63 5.02 16.44
CA LEU A 227 -4.36 4.43 17.55
C LEU A 227 -5.19 5.52 18.22
N ILE A 228 -6.49 5.33 18.27
CA ILE A 228 -7.43 6.18 19.03
C ILE A 228 -7.92 5.44 20.28
N ARG A 229 -8.23 6.20 21.33
CA ARG A 229 -8.57 5.64 22.65
C ARG A 229 -9.93 4.96 22.68
N ASN A 230 -10.85 5.40 21.84
CA ASN A 230 -12.18 4.81 21.74
C ASN A 230 -12.76 4.93 20.33
N ARG A 231 -13.76 4.11 20.05
CA ARG A 231 -14.44 4.05 18.77
C ARG A 231 -15.83 4.71 18.77
N HIS A 232 -16.22 5.38 19.83
CA HIS A 232 -17.60 5.86 20.04
C HIS A 232 -18.13 6.74 18.90
N ALA A 233 -17.27 7.64 18.37
CA ALA A 233 -17.65 8.50 17.24
C ALA A 233 -17.89 7.70 15.95
N LEU A 234 -17.06 6.70 15.67
CA LEU A 234 -17.22 5.81 14.51
C LEU A 234 -18.50 5.00 14.62
N ASP A 235 -18.79 4.42 15.80
CA ASP A 235 -20.01 3.66 16.05
C ASP A 235 -21.26 4.52 15.90
N LYS A 236 -21.20 5.76 16.42
CA LYS A 236 -22.31 6.73 16.29
C LYS A 236 -22.59 7.12 14.85
N LEU A 237 -21.53 7.19 14.01
CA LEU A 237 -21.65 7.48 12.60
C LEU A 237 -21.98 6.24 11.75
N GLY A 238 -21.79 5.04 12.32
CA GLY A 238 -22.02 3.76 11.60
C GLY A 238 -21.06 3.54 10.43
N ILE A 239 -19.79 3.97 10.57
CA ILE A 239 -18.78 3.96 9.51
C ILE A 239 -17.57 3.12 9.89
N ASP A 240 -17.12 2.29 8.94
CA ASP A 240 -15.89 1.48 9.05
C ASP A 240 -14.82 1.91 8.03
N ALA A 241 -15.21 2.59 6.96
CA ALA A 241 -14.32 3.09 5.92
C ALA A 241 -14.82 4.42 5.37
N ILE A 242 -13.89 5.29 5.00
CA ILE A 242 -14.16 6.65 4.51
C ILE A 242 -13.24 6.93 3.33
N SER A 243 -13.79 7.44 2.24
CA SER A 243 -13.01 8.07 1.17
C SER A 243 -12.82 9.55 1.48
N CYS A 244 -11.59 10.03 1.30
CA CYS A 244 -11.18 11.41 1.58
C CYS A 244 -10.68 12.08 0.28
N PRO A 245 -11.58 12.49 -0.64
CA PRO A 245 -11.20 13.09 -1.92
C PRO A 245 -10.32 14.33 -1.72
N GLY A 246 -9.24 14.42 -2.51
CA GLY A 246 -8.33 15.57 -2.47
C GLY A 246 -7.33 15.60 -1.31
N ARG A 247 -7.44 14.74 -0.32
CA ARG A 247 -6.51 14.63 0.81
C ARG A 247 -5.24 13.86 0.45
N LEU A 248 -4.21 13.98 1.30
CA LEU A 248 -2.98 13.17 1.19
C LEU A 248 -3.29 11.69 1.39
N HIS A 249 -4.07 11.36 2.41
CA HIS A 249 -4.65 10.05 2.60
C HIS A 249 -6.02 10.00 1.93
N SER A 250 -6.12 9.27 0.85
CA SER A 250 -7.36 9.16 0.06
C SER A 250 -8.41 8.27 0.72
N ARG A 251 -7.99 7.40 1.62
CA ARG A 251 -8.85 6.48 2.36
C ARG A 251 -8.43 6.32 3.80
N LEU A 252 -9.43 6.14 4.64
CA LEU A 252 -9.32 5.77 6.04
C LEU A 252 -10.22 4.57 6.30
N PHE A 253 -9.73 3.57 7.03
CA PHE A 253 -10.57 2.46 7.49
C PHE A 253 -10.20 2.00 8.88
N LEU A 254 -11.20 1.49 9.55
CA LEU A 254 -11.08 0.84 10.83
C LEU A 254 -10.49 -0.55 10.64
N PHE A 255 -9.34 -0.81 11.24
CA PHE A 255 -8.69 -2.10 11.16
C PHE A 255 -9.22 -3.01 12.25
N GLN A 256 -10.13 -3.93 11.88
CA GLN A 256 -10.80 -4.84 12.79
C GLN A 256 -10.52 -6.31 12.43
N GLY A 257 -10.76 -7.18 13.41
CA GLY A 257 -10.95 -8.60 13.15
C GLY A 257 -9.70 -9.44 13.00
N ILE A 258 -8.52 -8.95 13.41
CA ILE A 258 -7.35 -9.81 13.47
C ILE A 258 -7.36 -10.56 14.79
N HIS A 259 -7.71 -11.85 14.71
CA HIS A 259 -7.69 -12.77 15.84
C HIS A 259 -6.64 -13.84 15.57
N THR A 260 -5.53 -13.80 16.29
CA THR A 260 -4.47 -14.79 16.18
C THR A 260 -4.12 -15.31 17.56
N GLY A 261 -4.09 -16.65 17.74
CA GLY A 261 -3.66 -17.28 18.98
C GLY A 261 -4.48 -16.90 20.20
N GLY A 262 -5.77 -16.65 20.04
CA GLY A 262 -6.64 -16.21 21.12
C GLY A 262 -6.48 -14.73 21.51
N TYR A 263 -5.70 -13.96 20.76
CA TYR A 263 -5.68 -12.51 20.91
C TYR A 263 -7.07 -11.94 20.59
N GLN A 264 -7.60 -11.19 21.52
CA GLN A 264 -8.80 -10.37 21.33
C GLN A 264 -8.47 -8.96 21.78
N SER A 265 -8.83 -7.98 20.98
CA SER A 265 -8.74 -6.58 21.41
C SER A 265 -9.56 -6.40 22.69
N LYS A 266 -8.93 -5.90 23.73
CA LYS A 266 -9.59 -5.59 25.00
C LYS A 266 -9.71 -4.09 25.12
N GLY A 267 -10.93 -3.61 25.28
CA GLY A 267 -11.23 -2.19 25.44
C GLY A 267 -11.70 -1.50 24.17
N ASP A 268 -11.90 -0.20 24.27
CA ASP A 268 -12.51 0.64 23.24
C ASP A 268 -11.48 1.20 22.24
N ALA A 269 -10.18 1.06 22.56
CA ALA A 269 -9.11 1.54 21.69
C ALA A 269 -9.06 0.75 20.40
N VAL A 270 -8.94 1.47 19.29
CA VAL A 270 -8.90 0.87 17.94
C VAL A 270 -7.84 1.49 17.06
N SER A 271 -7.37 0.73 16.09
CA SER A 271 -6.42 1.20 15.09
C SER A 271 -7.14 1.63 13.81
N LEU A 272 -6.87 2.84 13.39
CA LEU A 272 -7.27 3.37 12.09
C LEU A 272 -6.08 3.28 11.13
N VAL A 273 -6.36 2.89 9.90
CA VAL A 273 -5.35 2.82 8.83
C VAL A 273 -5.69 3.84 7.77
N PHE A 274 -4.81 4.79 7.57
CA PHE A 274 -4.89 5.79 6.52
C PHE A 274 -4.02 5.35 5.34
N TRP A 275 -4.62 5.31 4.16
CA TRP A 275 -3.94 5.00 2.91
C TRP A 275 -3.86 6.24 2.04
N GLY A 276 -2.69 6.48 1.48
CA GLY A 276 -2.48 7.63 0.63
C GLY A 276 -1.24 7.54 -0.24
N SER A 277 -1.06 8.55 -1.02
CA SER A 277 0.13 8.81 -1.81
C SER A 277 0.25 10.31 -2.08
N VAL A 278 1.44 10.76 -2.43
CA VAL A 278 1.69 12.16 -2.79
C VAL A 278 1.39 12.36 -4.26
N SER A 279 0.60 13.39 -4.58
CA SER A 279 0.32 13.76 -5.98
C SER A 279 1.60 14.09 -6.74
N PRO A 280 1.69 13.66 -8.01
CA PRO A 280 2.84 13.95 -8.85
C PRO A 280 2.94 15.45 -9.15
N PRO A 281 4.12 15.94 -9.56
CA PRO A 281 4.26 17.27 -10.15
C PRO A 281 3.32 17.43 -11.37
N LYS A 282 2.76 18.63 -11.54
CA LYS A 282 1.80 18.90 -12.63
C LYS A 282 2.40 18.76 -14.03
N ASP A 283 3.69 18.93 -14.16
CA ASP A 283 4.48 18.84 -15.39
C ASP A 283 4.98 17.42 -15.70
N ALA A 284 4.77 16.47 -14.79
CA ALA A 284 5.12 15.07 -15.01
C ALA A 284 4.12 14.43 -15.99
N ILE A 285 4.60 14.11 -17.21
CA ILE A 285 3.75 13.63 -18.30
C ILE A 285 3.63 12.10 -18.26
N ASP A 286 4.75 11.39 -18.18
CA ASP A 286 4.77 9.93 -18.17
C ASP A 286 4.68 9.36 -16.76
N ILE A 287 4.20 8.11 -16.65
CA ILE A 287 4.00 7.40 -15.37
C ILE A 287 5.29 7.37 -14.53
N ARG A 288 6.44 7.13 -15.14
CA ARG A 288 7.72 7.05 -14.38
C ARG A 288 8.11 8.39 -13.79
N SER A 289 7.93 9.47 -14.54
CA SER A 289 8.16 10.84 -14.06
C SER A 289 7.19 11.20 -12.94
N GLN A 290 5.93 10.78 -13.06
CA GLN A 290 4.92 10.96 -12.01
C GLN A 290 5.33 10.25 -10.72
N LEU A 291 5.65 8.95 -10.78
CA LEU A 291 6.06 8.16 -9.61
C LEU A 291 7.35 8.68 -8.97
N ARG A 292 8.36 9.07 -9.77
CA ARG A 292 9.61 9.66 -9.27
C ARG A 292 9.37 10.99 -8.58
N GLY A 293 8.60 11.87 -9.22
CA GLY A 293 8.27 13.17 -8.67
C GLY A 293 7.45 13.07 -7.38
N SER A 294 6.46 12.18 -7.34
CA SER A 294 5.68 11.90 -6.12
C SER A 294 6.58 11.36 -5.00
N ARG A 295 7.51 10.43 -5.32
CA ARG A 295 8.46 9.93 -4.33
C ARG A 295 9.39 11.02 -3.81
N GLN A 296 9.87 11.90 -4.67
CA GLN A 296 10.72 13.02 -4.25
C GLN A 296 9.96 13.92 -3.27
N ARG A 297 8.72 14.29 -3.61
CA ARG A 297 7.87 15.10 -2.73
C ARG A 297 7.53 14.40 -1.42
N LEU A 298 7.34 13.07 -1.43
CA LEU A 298 7.14 12.29 -0.21
C LEU A 298 8.34 12.40 0.75
N LEU A 299 9.55 12.37 0.21
CA LEU A 299 10.78 12.49 1.01
C LEU A 299 11.01 13.90 1.60
N GLU A 300 10.31 14.90 1.10
CA GLU A 300 10.34 16.28 1.59
C GLU A 300 9.36 16.52 2.76
N LEU A 301 8.38 15.60 2.97
CA LEU A 301 7.44 15.68 4.07
C LEU A 301 8.08 15.26 5.39
N SER A 302 7.76 16.00 6.44
CA SER A 302 8.15 15.68 7.81
C SER A 302 7.05 14.88 8.53
N LEU A 303 7.38 14.23 9.65
CA LEU A 303 6.39 13.59 10.52
C LEU A 303 5.28 14.58 10.93
N HIS A 304 5.64 15.82 11.23
CA HIS A 304 4.67 16.86 11.59
C HIS A 304 3.65 17.15 10.49
N ASP A 305 4.04 17.04 9.20
CA ASP A 305 3.10 17.22 8.08
C ASP A 305 2.04 16.12 8.07
N PHE A 306 2.44 14.87 8.34
CA PHE A 306 1.51 13.74 8.48
C PHE A 306 0.61 13.88 9.72
N GLU A 307 1.17 14.24 10.88
CA GLU A 307 0.39 14.45 12.10
C GLU A 307 -0.66 15.55 11.93
N ARG A 308 -0.28 16.67 11.33
CA ARG A 308 -1.19 17.77 11.07
C ARG A 308 -2.35 17.36 10.15
N GLU A 309 -2.04 16.61 9.10
CA GLU A 309 -3.03 16.13 8.14
C GLU A 309 -3.99 15.11 8.76
N VAL A 310 -3.46 14.13 9.49
CA VAL A 310 -4.25 13.12 10.20
C VAL A 310 -5.18 13.77 11.22
N ARG A 311 -4.67 14.69 12.04
CA ARG A 311 -5.48 15.41 13.04
C ARG A 311 -6.59 16.21 12.38
N ALA A 312 -6.30 16.90 11.26
CA ALA A 312 -7.30 17.66 10.54
C ALA A 312 -8.41 16.77 9.96
N VAL A 313 -8.05 15.60 9.42
CA VAL A 313 -9.03 14.62 8.90
C VAL A 313 -9.90 14.06 10.04
N LEU A 314 -9.30 13.66 11.14
CA LEU A 314 -10.04 13.12 12.29
C LEU A 314 -10.97 14.17 12.91
N ASP A 315 -10.50 15.38 13.08
CA ASP A 315 -11.30 16.49 13.62
C ASP A 315 -12.52 16.77 12.73
N GLU A 316 -12.30 16.95 11.44
CA GLU A 316 -13.37 17.22 10.48
C GLU A 316 -14.41 16.10 10.40
N LEU A 317 -13.99 14.84 10.46
CA LEU A 317 -14.87 13.69 10.32
C LEU A 317 -15.57 13.29 11.61
N LEU A 318 -14.86 13.30 12.72
CA LEU A 318 -15.33 12.67 13.96
C LEU A 318 -15.77 13.65 15.05
N SER A 319 -15.31 14.92 15.01
CA SER A 319 -15.74 15.92 16.02
C SER A 319 -17.26 16.17 16.01
N PRO A 320 -17.97 16.13 14.87
CA PRO A 320 -19.44 16.21 14.88
C PRO A 320 -20.14 15.07 15.64
N ALA A 321 -19.44 13.95 15.80
CA ALA A 321 -19.92 12.80 16.58
C ALA A 321 -19.45 12.80 18.04
N GLY A 322 -18.66 13.81 18.45
CA GLY A 322 -18.18 14.00 19.81
C GLY A 322 -16.76 13.52 20.07
N PHE A 323 -15.96 13.30 19.02
CA PHE A 323 -14.53 12.99 19.13
C PHE A 323 -13.74 14.26 19.45
N ASP A 324 -12.78 14.18 20.34
CA ASP A 324 -11.82 15.25 20.63
C ASP A 324 -10.41 14.80 20.24
N VAL A 325 -9.89 15.39 19.17
CA VAL A 325 -8.58 15.03 18.61
C VAL A 325 -7.40 15.26 19.54
N SER A 326 -7.60 16.00 20.64
CA SER A 326 -6.58 16.25 21.66
C SER A 326 -6.62 15.24 22.82
N GLU A 327 -7.77 14.62 23.05
CA GLU A 327 -8.03 13.72 24.19
C GLU A 327 -8.12 12.25 23.73
N ASP A 328 -8.80 12.00 22.60
CA ASP A 328 -9.10 10.67 22.05
C ASP A 328 -8.01 10.16 21.12
#